data_731b89c871684d9cf99cf231aac8475d
#
_entry.id   731b89c871684d9cf99cf231aac8475d
#
_cell.length_a   1.000
_cell.length_b   1.000
_cell.length_c   1.000
_cell.angle_alpha   90.00
_cell.angle_beta   90.00
_cell.angle_gamma   90.00
#
_symmetry.space_group_name_H-M   'P 1'
#
loop_
_entity.id
_entity.type
_entity.pdbx_description
1 polymer ?
#
loop_
_entity_poly.entity_id
_entity_poly.type
_entity_poly.pdbx_seq_one_letter_code
_entity_poly.pdbx_strand_id
1 'polypeptide(L)'
;MNYIISFIFGALIIGFVIYIYATALQWIHKLEETQCKCSEDFKRDYMKYYIYIYFANIIFIAISLVFISLYTFLINKKSGDVAMNYFTKIYKIIQFVMPILMIINIVFSIMYIYNLKQIDCKCSEDTRREVYYIWNIISAVIIGINILFIVAMGIFVLFITRKIKK
;
A
#
# COMPACT_ATOMS: atom_id res chain seq x y z
N MET A 1 5.81 -25.32 13.80
CA MET A 1 5.32 -24.25 14.70
C MET A 1 5.55 -22.84 14.14
N ASN A 2 6.69 -22.57 13.50
CA ASN A 2 7.02 -21.22 13.00
C ASN A 2 6.13 -20.70 11.84
N TYR A 3 5.64 -21.57 10.94
CA TYR A 3 4.82 -21.14 9.81
C TYR A 3 3.42 -20.63 10.20
N ILE A 4 2.80 -21.26 11.20
CA ILE A 4 1.48 -20.85 11.70
C ILE A 4 1.56 -19.47 12.36
N ILE A 5 2.59 -19.25 13.18
CA ILE A 5 2.82 -17.97 13.86
C ILE A 5 3.06 -16.85 12.83
N SER A 6 3.89 -17.11 11.82
CA SER A 6 4.15 -16.15 10.73
C SER A 6 2.89 -15.83 9.93
N PHE A 7 2.06 -16.84 9.65
CA PHE A 7 0.79 -16.67 8.94
C PHE A 7 -0.20 -15.82 9.76
N ILE A 8 -0.37 -16.12 11.04
CA ILE A 8 -1.26 -15.35 11.94
C ILE A 8 -0.79 -13.91 12.03
N PHE A 9 0.51 -13.69 12.23
CA PHE A 9 1.09 -12.34 12.32
C PHE A 9 0.91 -11.55 11.02
N GLY A 10 1.12 -12.18 9.87
CA GLY A 10 0.86 -11.57 8.56
C GLY A 10 -0.61 -11.19 8.36
N ALA A 11 -1.53 -12.09 8.74
CA ALA A 11 -2.97 -11.82 8.66
C ALA A 11 -3.41 -10.65 9.56
N LEU A 12 -2.84 -10.54 10.76
CA LEU A 12 -3.11 -9.43 11.68
C LEU A 12 -2.62 -8.09 11.11
N ILE A 13 -1.42 -8.06 10.52
CA ILE A 13 -0.88 -6.84 9.88
C ILE A 13 -1.79 -6.41 8.71
N ILE A 14 -2.17 -7.35 7.83
CA ILE A 14 -3.05 -7.05 6.69
C ILE A 14 -4.40 -6.52 7.19
N GLY A 15 -5.01 -7.17 8.18
CA GLY A 15 -6.27 -6.74 8.79
C GLY A 15 -6.18 -5.33 9.37
N PHE A 16 -5.07 -5.02 10.06
CA PHE A 16 -4.81 -3.71 10.62
C PHE A 16 -4.68 -2.63 9.54
N VAL A 17 -3.97 -2.90 8.46
CA VAL A 17 -3.81 -1.96 7.33
C VAL A 17 -5.16 -1.72 6.64
N ILE A 18 -5.95 -2.78 6.41
CA ILE A 18 -7.31 -2.67 5.85
C ILE A 18 -8.17 -1.77 6.75
N TYR A 19 -8.13 -1.97 8.06
CA TYR A 19 -8.87 -1.14 9.03
C TYR A 19 -8.49 0.34 8.92
N ILE A 20 -7.20 0.68 8.86
CA ILE A 20 -6.74 2.06 8.71
C ILE A 20 -7.27 2.71 7.42
N TYR A 21 -7.15 2.02 6.29
CA TYR A 21 -7.64 2.56 5.01
C TYR A 21 -9.17 2.67 4.97
N ALA A 22 -9.90 1.72 5.57
CA ALA A 22 -11.35 1.79 5.67
C ALA A 22 -11.81 2.99 6.53
N THR A 23 -11.16 3.22 7.67
CA THR A 23 -11.47 4.37 8.53
C THR A 23 -11.10 5.70 7.88
N ALA A 24 -10.00 5.75 7.13
CA ALA A 24 -9.62 6.93 6.35
C ALA A 24 -10.66 7.24 5.26
N LEU A 25 -11.16 6.22 4.55
CA LEU A 25 -12.21 6.38 3.55
C LEU A 25 -13.51 6.91 4.17
N GLN A 26 -13.92 6.39 5.32
CA GLN A 26 -15.08 6.89 6.06
C GLN A 26 -14.92 8.36 6.46
N TRP A 27 -13.71 8.77 6.88
CA TRP A 27 -13.44 10.16 7.18
C TRP A 27 -13.56 11.05 5.93
N ILE A 28 -13.01 10.63 4.79
CA ILE A 28 -13.11 11.36 3.51
C ILE A 28 -14.58 11.48 3.08
N HIS A 29 -15.38 10.43 3.17
CA HIS A 29 -16.82 10.48 2.87
C HIS A 29 -17.56 11.46 3.79
N LYS A 30 -17.25 11.45 5.09
CA LYS A 30 -17.81 12.43 6.02
C LYS A 30 -17.52 13.87 5.61
N LEU A 31 -16.31 14.19 5.13
CA LEU A 31 -15.95 15.51 4.63
C LEU A 31 -16.79 15.93 3.41
N GLU A 32 -17.09 14.98 2.53
CA GLU A 32 -17.95 15.20 1.36
C GLU A 32 -19.41 15.42 1.77
N GLU A 33 -19.96 14.58 2.64
CA GLU A 33 -21.33 14.69 3.14
C GLU A 33 -21.59 15.99 3.89
N THR A 34 -20.62 16.45 4.68
CA THR A 34 -20.69 17.72 5.43
C THR A 34 -20.38 18.95 4.58
N GLN A 35 -20.09 18.78 3.29
CA GLN A 35 -19.69 19.87 2.38
C GLN A 35 -18.61 20.78 2.97
N CYS A 36 -17.59 20.16 3.58
CA CYS A 36 -16.50 20.86 4.27
C CYS A 36 -15.60 21.58 3.25
N LYS A 37 -15.92 22.83 2.90
CA LYS A 37 -15.25 23.62 1.85
C LYS A 37 -13.75 23.77 2.06
N CYS A 38 -13.28 23.94 3.30
CA CYS A 38 -11.83 24.04 3.57
C CYS A 38 -11.07 22.75 3.32
N SER A 39 -11.77 21.62 3.14
CA SER A 39 -11.16 20.31 2.83
C SER A 39 -11.15 19.98 1.34
N GLU A 40 -11.67 20.85 0.47
CA GLU A 40 -11.69 20.63 -0.97
C GLU A 40 -10.30 20.79 -1.55
N ASP A 41 -9.67 19.70 -1.95
CA ASP A 41 -8.34 19.65 -2.57
C ASP A 41 -8.24 18.38 -3.43
N PHE A 42 -7.58 18.47 -4.57
CA PHE A 42 -7.34 17.32 -5.45
C PHE A 42 -6.61 16.16 -4.74
N LYS A 43 -5.82 16.47 -3.69
CA LYS A 43 -5.15 15.44 -2.88
C LYS A 43 -6.14 14.58 -2.12
N ARG A 44 -7.27 15.15 -1.65
CA ARG A 44 -8.36 14.38 -1.03
C ARG A 44 -8.93 13.36 -2.03
N ASP A 45 -9.21 13.81 -3.24
CA ASP A 45 -9.77 12.94 -4.27
C ASP A 45 -8.77 11.86 -4.69
N TYR A 46 -7.49 12.21 -4.82
CA TYR A 46 -6.43 11.23 -5.06
C TYR A 46 -6.36 10.16 -3.97
N MET A 47 -6.37 10.56 -2.68
CA MET A 47 -6.36 9.64 -1.54
C MET A 47 -7.55 8.68 -1.59
N LYS A 48 -8.75 9.19 -1.89
CA LYS A 48 -9.97 8.41 -2.04
C LYS A 48 -9.83 7.36 -3.14
N TYR A 49 -9.41 7.76 -4.35
CA TYR A 49 -9.20 6.85 -5.46
C TYR A 49 -8.09 5.83 -5.19
N TYR A 50 -7.00 6.24 -4.56
CA TYR A 50 -5.94 5.33 -4.15
C TYR A 50 -6.47 4.23 -3.22
N ILE A 51 -7.27 4.57 -2.22
CA ILE A 51 -7.85 3.59 -1.29
C ILE A 51 -8.76 2.60 -2.03
N TYR A 52 -9.57 3.05 -2.99
CA TYR A 52 -10.38 2.15 -3.81
C TYR A 52 -9.52 1.20 -4.65
N ILE A 53 -8.46 1.71 -5.31
CA ILE A 53 -7.52 0.89 -6.08
C ILE A 53 -6.82 -0.12 -5.17
N TYR A 54 -6.45 0.28 -3.96
CA TYR A 54 -5.83 -0.59 -2.97
C TYR A 54 -6.77 -1.76 -2.58
N PHE A 55 -8.04 -1.48 -2.27
CA PHE A 55 -9.02 -2.52 -1.97
C PHE A 55 -9.30 -3.43 -3.17
N ALA A 56 -9.44 -2.86 -4.37
CA ALA A 56 -9.60 -3.65 -5.59
C ALA A 56 -8.39 -4.58 -5.82
N ASN A 57 -7.17 -4.12 -5.55
CA ASN A 57 -5.97 -4.93 -5.65
C ASN A 57 -5.95 -6.09 -4.62
N ILE A 58 -6.36 -5.86 -3.38
CA ILE A 58 -6.48 -6.92 -2.37
C ILE A 58 -7.49 -7.98 -2.82
N ILE A 59 -8.66 -7.55 -3.29
CA ILE A 59 -9.70 -8.46 -3.78
C ILE A 59 -9.18 -9.26 -4.98
N PHE A 60 -8.51 -8.60 -5.91
CA PHE A 60 -7.90 -9.25 -7.08
C PHE A 60 -6.89 -10.33 -6.66
N ILE A 61 -5.99 -10.02 -5.70
CA ILE A 61 -5.03 -11.00 -5.19
C ILE A 61 -5.73 -12.18 -4.53
N ALA A 62 -6.75 -11.93 -3.69
CA ALA A 62 -7.49 -12.98 -3.00
C ALA A 62 -8.20 -13.93 -3.99
N ILE A 63 -8.91 -13.38 -4.97
CA ILE A 63 -9.59 -14.17 -6.02
C ILE A 63 -8.56 -14.98 -6.83
N SER A 64 -7.44 -14.38 -7.14
CA SER A 64 -6.37 -15.01 -7.91
C SER A 64 -5.75 -16.20 -7.17
N LEU A 65 -5.51 -16.07 -5.87
CA LEU A 65 -5.00 -17.16 -5.05
C LEU A 65 -5.99 -18.34 -4.99
N VAL A 66 -7.30 -18.04 -4.84
CA VAL A 66 -8.35 -19.06 -4.86
C VAL A 66 -8.38 -19.76 -6.23
N PHE A 67 -8.34 -18.98 -7.31
CA PHE A 67 -8.37 -19.51 -8.66
C PHE A 67 -7.15 -20.42 -8.95
N ILE A 68 -5.95 -19.98 -8.57
CA ILE A 68 -4.72 -20.78 -8.72
C ILE A 68 -4.81 -22.07 -7.92
N SER A 69 -5.29 -22.01 -6.68
CA SER A 69 -5.46 -23.20 -5.83
C SER A 69 -6.44 -24.19 -6.42
N LEU A 70 -7.58 -23.75 -6.91
CA LEU A 70 -8.59 -24.59 -7.56
C LEU A 70 -8.04 -25.19 -8.88
N TYR A 71 -7.34 -24.36 -9.67
CA TYR A 71 -6.77 -24.78 -10.93
C TYR A 71 -5.70 -25.86 -10.75
N THR A 72 -4.78 -25.69 -9.79
CA THR A 72 -3.75 -26.69 -9.47
C THR A 72 -4.34 -27.98 -8.91
N PHE A 73 -5.49 -27.89 -8.24
CA PHE A 73 -6.20 -29.06 -7.70
C PHE A 73 -6.96 -29.85 -8.78
N LEU A 74 -7.59 -29.16 -9.75
CA LEU A 74 -8.52 -29.77 -10.73
C LEU A 74 -7.86 -30.17 -12.04
N ILE A 75 -6.75 -29.56 -12.46
CA ILE A 75 -6.17 -29.73 -13.79
C ILE A 75 -4.76 -30.32 -13.72
N ASN A 76 -4.60 -31.44 -14.41
CA ASN A 76 -3.32 -32.12 -14.58
C ASN A 76 -2.29 -31.19 -15.27
N LYS A 77 -1.10 -31.16 -14.76
CA LYS A 77 0.10 -30.34 -14.93
C LYS A 77 0.39 -29.64 -16.28
N LYS A 78 -0.12 -30.08 -17.41
CA LYS A 78 0.34 -29.65 -18.75
C LYS A 78 -0.36 -28.40 -19.35
N SER A 79 -1.60 -28.11 -18.98
CA SER A 79 -2.35 -26.96 -19.53
C SER A 79 -2.24 -25.69 -18.67
N GLY A 80 -1.67 -25.81 -17.47
CA GLY A 80 -1.51 -24.73 -16.48
C GLY A 80 -0.51 -23.66 -16.83
N ASP A 81 0.50 -24.01 -17.61
CA ASP A 81 1.68 -23.15 -17.79
C ASP A 81 1.38 -21.87 -18.57
N VAL A 82 0.46 -21.89 -19.53
CA VAL A 82 0.14 -20.71 -20.35
C VAL A 82 -0.68 -19.69 -19.57
N ALA A 83 -1.75 -20.11 -18.90
CA ALA A 83 -2.60 -19.21 -18.09
C ALA A 83 -1.82 -18.64 -16.91
N MET A 84 -0.99 -19.46 -16.26
CA MET A 84 -0.10 -19.02 -15.19
C MET A 84 0.91 -17.97 -15.65
N ASN A 85 1.43 -18.07 -16.88
CA ASN A 85 2.40 -17.11 -17.43
C ASN A 85 1.74 -15.73 -17.66
N TYR A 86 0.54 -15.66 -18.23
CA TYR A 86 -0.20 -14.40 -18.39
C TYR A 86 -0.54 -13.77 -17.05
N PHE A 87 -1.03 -14.56 -16.09
CA PHE A 87 -1.33 -14.09 -14.76
C PHE A 87 -0.09 -13.52 -14.05
N THR A 88 1.03 -14.23 -14.14
CA THR A 88 2.30 -13.79 -13.57
C THR A 88 2.79 -12.47 -14.17
N LYS A 89 2.56 -12.23 -15.47
CA LYS A 89 2.91 -10.95 -16.12
C LYS A 89 2.07 -9.80 -15.57
N ILE A 90 0.74 -9.98 -15.51
CA ILE A 90 -0.17 -8.96 -14.97
C ILE A 90 0.17 -8.66 -13.51
N TYR A 91 0.36 -9.70 -12.70
CA TYR A 91 0.75 -9.56 -11.30
C TYR A 91 2.06 -8.77 -11.12
N LYS A 92 3.09 -9.04 -11.94
CA LYS A 92 4.35 -8.27 -11.91
C LYS A 92 4.16 -6.80 -12.23
N ILE A 93 3.30 -6.45 -13.20
CA ILE A 93 3.00 -5.06 -13.53
C ILE A 93 2.33 -4.36 -12.33
N ILE A 94 1.33 -5.00 -11.74
CA ILE A 94 0.64 -4.47 -10.55
C ILE A 94 1.61 -4.28 -9.39
N GLN A 95 2.47 -5.27 -9.13
CA GLN A 95 3.50 -5.22 -8.07
C GLN A 95 4.53 -4.09 -8.30
N PHE A 96 4.75 -3.67 -9.52
CA PHE A 96 5.63 -2.54 -9.84
C PHE A 96 4.92 -1.19 -9.68
N VAL A 97 3.66 -1.09 -10.10
CA VAL A 97 2.88 0.17 -10.07
C VAL A 97 2.40 0.52 -8.66
N MET A 98 1.93 -0.47 -7.89
CA MET A 98 1.35 -0.22 -6.56
C MET A 98 2.29 0.47 -5.56
N PRO A 99 3.58 0.13 -5.44
CA PRO A 99 4.51 0.86 -4.58
C PRO A 99 4.68 2.33 -4.96
N ILE A 100 4.65 2.65 -6.26
CA ILE A 100 4.75 4.03 -6.75
C ILE A 100 3.52 4.82 -6.31
N LEU A 101 2.32 4.27 -6.53
CA LEU A 101 1.06 4.89 -6.09
C LEU A 101 1.02 5.06 -4.58
N MET A 102 1.54 4.09 -3.83
CA MET A 102 1.64 4.15 -2.37
C MET A 102 2.53 5.30 -1.90
N ILE A 103 3.69 5.50 -2.51
CA ILE A 103 4.60 6.61 -2.14
C ILE A 103 3.91 7.95 -2.41
N ILE A 104 3.26 8.11 -3.57
CA ILE A 104 2.51 9.33 -3.91
C ILE A 104 1.38 9.56 -2.89
N ASN A 105 0.65 8.51 -2.52
CA ASN A 105 -0.42 8.59 -1.52
C ASN A 105 0.11 9.04 -0.16
N ILE A 106 1.24 8.51 0.30
CA ILE A 106 1.85 8.90 1.57
C ILE A 106 2.19 10.40 1.56
N VAL A 107 2.85 10.88 0.51
CA VAL A 107 3.23 12.29 0.37
C VAL A 107 1.98 13.18 0.36
N PHE A 108 0.98 12.86 -0.47
CA PHE A 108 -0.24 13.66 -0.57
C PHE A 108 -1.05 13.64 0.73
N SER A 109 -1.14 12.50 1.41
CA SER A 109 -1.83 12.38 2.69
C SER A 109 -1.19 13.25 3.77
N ILE A 110 0.13 13.20 3.90
CA ILE A 110 0.86 14.00 4.88
C ILE A 110 0.67 15.49 4.58
N MET A 111 0.89 15.92 3.32
CA MET A 111 0.74 17.32 2.92
C MET A 111 -0.69 17.82 3.10
N TYR A 112 -1.68 17.03 2.71
CA TYR A 112 -3.10 17.40 2.82
C TYR A 112 -3.52 17.58 4.27
N ILE A 113 -3.24 16.60 5.14
CA ILE A 113 -3.64 16.66 6.55
C ILE A 113 -2.86 17.77 7.27
N TYR A 114 -1.59 17.96 6.95
CA TYR A 114 -0.80 19.07 7.49
C TYR A 114 -1.41 20.43 7.13
N ASN A 115 -1.79 20.64 5.86
CA ASN A 115 -2.46 21.85 5.42
C ASN A 115 -3.79 22.08 6.16
N LEU A 116 -4.63 21.04 6.33
CA LEU A 116 -5.89 21.15 7.07
C LEU A 116 -5.68 21.60 8.52
N LYS A 117 -4.57 21.18 9.14
CA LYS A 117 -4.19 21.62 10.49
C LYS A 117 -3.73 23.07 10.51
N GLN A 118 -2.99 23.51 9.50
CA GLN A 118 -2.48 24.88 9.40
C GLN A 118 -3.60 25.91 9.23
N ILE A 119 -4.64 25.60 8.45
CA ILE A 119 -5.78 26.50 8.20
C ILE A 119 -6.90 26.38 9.25
N ASP A 120 -6.67 25.62 10.34
CA ASP A 120 -7.65 25.35 11.40
C ASP A 120 -9.02 24.90 10.86
N CYS A 121 -9.02 23.94 9.93
CA CYS A 121 -10.23 23.43 9.27
C CYS A 121 -11.02 22.55 10.25
N LYS A 122 -11.85 23.16 11.10
CA LYS A 122 -12.59 22.49 12.20
C LYS A 122 -13.51 21.36 11.72
N CYS A 123 -14.16 21.49 10.55
CA CYS A 123 -15.03 20.44 10.02
C CYS A 123 -14.25 19.17 9.63
N SER A 124 -12.92 19.27 9.48
CA SER A 124 -12.06 18.13 9.18
C SER A 124 -11.53 17.40 10.42
N GLU A 125 -11.78 17.94 11.62
CA GLU A 125 -11.30 17.34 12.86
C GLU A 125 -12.01 16.01 13.14
N ASP A 126 -11.21 14.93 13.19
CA ASP A 126 -11.70 13.59 13.44
C ASP A 126 -10.51 12.71 13.89
N THR A 127 -10.75 11.83 14.85
CA THR A 127 -9.73 10.87 15.32
C THR A 127 -9.19 10.01 14.19
N ARG A 128 -10.04 9.66 13.20
CA ARG A 128 -9.65 8.87 12.02
C ARG A 128 -8.62 9.60 11.16
N ARG A 129 -8.70 10.94 11.05
CA ARG A 129 -7.70 11.79 10.39
C ARG A 129 -6.34 11.64 11.06
N GLU A 130 -6.31 11.71 12.41
CA GLU A 130 -5.05 11.60 13.17
C GLU A 130 -4.42 10.23 13.04
N VAL A 131 -5.20 9.16 13.15
CA VAL A 131 -4.73 7.78 12.97
C VAL A 131 -4.13 7.59 11.58
N TYR A 132 -4.81 8.07 10.54
CA TYR A 132 -4.33 7.96 9.17
C TYR A 132 -3.07 8.80 8.93
N TYR A 133 -2.98 9.99 9.52
CA TYR A 133 -1.80 10.85 9.47
C TYR A 133 -0.57 10.17 10.08
N ILE A 134 -0.71 9.66 11.31
CA ILE A 134 0.37 8.95 12.02
C ILE A 134 0.81 7.72 11.22
N TRP A 135 -0.14 6.96 10.68
CA TRP A 135 0.16 5.80 9.84
C TRP A 135 1.01 6.17 8.62
N ASN A 136 0.67 7.26 7.93
CA ASN A 136 1.44 7.69 6.77
C ASN A 136 2.85 8.18 7.15
N ILE A 137 3.02 8.84 8.31
CA ILE A 137 4.35 9.21 8.83
C ILE A 137 5.17 7.96 9.12
N ILE A 138 4.62 6.98 9.84
CA ILE A 138 5.32 5.72 10.14
C ILE A 138 5.73 5.02 8.85
N SER A 139 4.83 4.94 7.87
CA SER A 139 5.08 4.35 6.56
C SER A 139 6.19 5.08 5.81
N ALA A 140 6.22 6.41 5.83
CA ALA A 140 7.28 7.22 5.22
C ALA A 140 8.65 6.93 5.85
N VAL A 141 8.71 6.84 7.18
CA VAL A 141 9.94 6.52 7.91
C VAL A 141 10.45 5.12 7.54
N ILE A 142 9.56 4.13 7.53
CA ILE A 142 9.94 2.74 7.18
C ILE A 142 10.47 2.68 5.74
N ILE A 143 9.80 3.34 4.79
CA ILE A 143 10.26 3.39 3.39
C ILE A 143 11.61 4.10 3.30
N GLY A 144 11.79 5.21 3.99
CA GLY A 144 13.06 5.95 4.04
C GLY A 144 14.22 5.08 4.53
N ILE A 145 14.02 4.35 5.63
CA ILE A 145 15.02 3.42 6.17
C ILE A 145 15.35 2.31 5.16
N ASN A 146 14.33 1.72 4.50
CA ASN A 146 14.56 0.69 3.48
C ASN A 146 15.36 1.21 2.29
N ILE A 147 15.07 2.42 1.80
CA ILE A 147 15.83 3.05 0.71
C ILE A 147 17.28 3.27 1.11
N LEU A 148 17.53 3.82 2.31
CA LEU A 148 18.88 4.00 2.84
C LEU A 148 19.66 2.69 2.93
N PHE A 149 19.00 1.62 3.40
CA PHE A 149 19.61 0.29 3.47
C PHE A 149 19.98 -0.25 2.08
N ILE A 150 19.09 -0.13 1.08
CA ILE A 150 19.35 -0.55 -0.30
C ILE A 150 20.54 0.21 -0.89
N VAL A 151 20.61 1.53 -0.69
CA VAL A 151 21.72 2.37 -1.15
C VAL A 151 23.03 1.95 -0.49
N ALA A 152 23.03 1.75 0.82
CA ALA A 152 24.22 1.31 1.56
C ALA A 152 24.74 -0.05 1.08
N MET A 153 23.83 -1.01 0.87
CA MET A 153 24.17 -2.32 0.31
C MET A 153 24.72 -2.21 -1.11
N GLY A 154 24.11 -1.37 -1.96
CA GLY A 154 24.61 -1.12 -3.31
C GLY A 154 26.05 -0.56 -3.32
N ILE A 155 26.34 0.42 -2.47
CA ILE A 155 27.68 0.98 -2.31
C ILE A 155 28.68 -0.09 -1.82
N PHE A 156 28.27 -0.91 -0.85
CA PHE A 156 29.10 -1.99 -0.31
C PHE A 156 29.47 -3.02 -1.38
N VAL A 157 28.51 -3.45 -2.19
CA VAL A 157 28.72 -4.39 -3.31
C VAL A 157 29.68 -3.78 -4.35
N LEU A 158 29.53 -2.50 -4.71
CA LEU A 158 30.43 -1.81 -5.62
C LEU A 158 31.87 -1.72 -5.09
N PHE A 159 32.01 -1.53 -3.78
CA PHE A 159 33.33 -1.50 -3.14
C PHE A 159 34.03 -2.85 -3.18
N ILE A 160 33.31 -3.93 -2.88
CA ILE A 160 33.84 -5.31 -2.94
C ILE A 160 34.24 -5.69 -4.37
N THR A 161 33.37 -5.41 -5.37
CA THR A 161 33.65 -5.76 -6.77
C THR A 161 34.88 -5.02 -7.33
N ARG A 162 35.11 -3.78 -6.89
CA ARG A 162 36.33 -3.03 -7.24
C ARG A 162 37.59 -3.64 -6.62
N LYS A 163 37.48 -4.18 -5.40
CA LYS A 163 38.61 -4.80 -4.70
C LYS A 163 39.02 -6.16 -5.28
N ILE A 164 38.08 -6.89 -5.84
CA ILE A 164 38.32 -8.22 -6.47
C ILE A 164 38.95 -8.07 -7.87
N LYS A 165 38.67 -6.94 -8.57
CA LYS A 165 39.25 -6.66 -9.91
C LYS A 165 40.67 -6.10 -9.94
N LYS A 166 41.23 -5.80 -8.78
CA LYS A 166 42.65 -5.46 -8.60
C LYS A 166 43.46 -6.64 -8.14
#